data_06a708142ff119aa77ff8fb4122cbf7f
#
_entry.id   06a708142ff119aa77ff8fb4122cbf7f
#
_cell.length_a   1.000
_cell.length_b   1.000
_cell.length_c   1.000
_cell.angle_alpha   90.00
_cell.angle_beta   90.00
_cell.angle_gamma   90.00
#
_symmetry.space_group_name_H-M   'P 1'
#
loop_
_entity.id
_entity.type
_entity.pdbx_description
1 polymer ?
#
loop_
_entity_poly.entity_id
_entity_poly.type
_entity_poly.pdbx_seq_one_letter_code
_entity_poly.pdbx_strand_id
1 'polypeptide(L)'
;MPTVFLLSATMLVSPALAAVPEPGHGPLHKDGPVERSGSGHIDSEAYLRGIVAVRMGDDTQAAQAFRTALQADPANTELLRQAFVRNVMAGDPQAVELAHLVEKTPQDRSVVSALVLGNDAAVRGAWADATQYYRRAGEDPMTHLILPLLLAWCEQAQGHADAAIESLLHPQTPLLLPFYTLHAGIIAQVAGQSERAEALFERAQKIMPGEDMLLARSQAAWLWNHGQQEKARATLRKLVEADSILGLAGPALQANISHYPVTSMREGIAHAYVLSAFLLRQQAREQGAEGEGGALNLFQINEAARLMLGFALGMDPTLVDARLMLAEIQDNEQHFTAVRETLAHVPPQDPLAIVATLRLAVLETTNDHPEEAIPLLRHLSEQAPGRIVIERALGTALSQTKDWKGAIAAYTRAIDLANAQKMPDWTLLFLRGMAYHEAGDWAAAKADTRAALAYAPDEPLLLNFLGYGMVEQHEDLAEAEKLLRKAHELDVHDAAITDSLGWVRVERGDLAGGIPLLEKAAEQTPEDPEVNYHLGEAYWRMGRKAEAVDQWNVALGLHPSAADEALIRAALQKAGVPAAPAGEQSAAAPASAQPVQEQGKHTP
;
A
#
# COMPACT_ATOMS: atom_id res chain seq x y z
N MET A 1 20.59 -21.35 0.62
CA MET A 1 19.41 -21.31 1.49
C MET A 1 19.86 -21.60 2.91
N PRO A 2 19.90 -20.64 3.82
CA PRO A 2 20.01 -20.91 5.25
C PRO A 2 18.62 -20.87 5.84
N THR A 3 18.26 -21.94 6.50
CA THR A 3 17.01 -22.16 7.25
C THR A 3 16.98 -21.16 8.42
N VAL A 4 16.10 -20.17 8.32
CA VAL A 4 15.80 -19.23 9.40
C VAL A 4 14.95 -19.99 10.42
N PHE A 5 15.43 -20.12 11.64
CA PHE A 5 14.69 -20.67 12.76
C PHE A 5 13.48 -19.80 13.05
N LEU A 6 12.30 -20.35 12.87
CA LEU A 6 11.00 -19.80 13.26
C LEU A 6 10.98 -19.63 14.78
N LEU A 7 11.11 -18.41 15.27
CA LEU A 7 10.56 -18.03 16.56
C LEU A 7 9.04 -17.99 16.39
N SER A 8 8.35 -18.90 17.05
CA SER A 8 6.90 -19.03 16.99
C SER A 8 6.23 -17.71 17.37
N ALA A 9 5.46 -17.18 16.43
CA ALA A 9 4.77 -15.88 16.46
C ALA A 9 3.75 -15.69 17.61
N THR A 10 3.48 -16.72 18.39
CA THR A 10 2.51 -16.69 19.50
C THR A 10 2.97 -15.91 20.73
N MET A 11 4.21 -15.41 20.78
CA MET A 11 4.73 -14.67 21.94
C MET A 11 4.85 -13.15 21.77
N LEU A 12 4.56 -12.56 20.59
CA LEU A 12 4.92 -11.17 20.32
C LEU A 12 3.75 -10.16 20.34
N VAL A 13 2.51 -10.60 20.51
CA VAL A 13 1.37 -9.67 20.58
C VAL A 13 0.72 -9.76 21.93
N SER A 14 0.95 -8.75 22.77
CA SER A 14 0.28 -8.60 24.06
C SER A 14 -1.24 -8.45 23.84
N PRO A 15 -2.10 -9.15 24.61
CA PRO A 15 -3.55 -9.03 24.47
C PRO A 15 -4.10 -7.61 24.74
N ALA A 16 -3.25 -6.68 25.16
CA ALA A 16 -3.62 -5.27 25.38
C ALA A 16 -3.94 -4.48 24.08
N LEU A 17 -3.48 -4.95 22.91
CA LEU A 17 -3.83 -4.35 21.60
C LEU A 17 -5.02 -5.05 20.92
N ALA A 18 -5.45 -6.21 21.43
CA ALA A 18 -6.30 -7.17 20.74
C ALA A 18 -7.79 -7.07 21.07
N ALA A 19 -8.36 -5.94 21.44
CA ALA A 19 -9.80 -5.88 21.71
C ALA A 19 -10.52 -4.78 20.95
N VAL A 20 -10.69 -4.99 19.62
CA VAL A 20 -11.86 -4.48 18.91
C VAL A 20 -12.86 -5.64 18.91
N PRO A 21 -14.04 -5.55 19.57
CA PRO A 21 -15.03 -6.62 19.53
C PRO A 21 -15.62 -6.67 18.10
N GLU A 22 -15.47 -7.83 17.44
CA GLU A 22 -16.26 -8.11 16.25
C GLU A 22 -17.76 -8.10 16.60
N PRO A 23 -18.63 -7.56 15.74
CA PRO A 23 -20.06 -7.76 15.87
C PRO A 23 -20.39 -9.19 15.47
N GLY A 24 -20.44 -10.10 16.48
CA GLY A 24 -20.81 -11.48 16.27
C GLY A 24 -22.24 -11.61 15.78
N HIS A 25 -22.44 -12.29 14.66
CA HIS A 25 -23.69 -12.94 14.32
C HIS A 25 -23.83 -14.22 15.20
N GLY A 26 -24.29 -14.04 16.42
CA GLY A 26 -24.69 -15.12 17.32
C GLY A 26 -26.05 -14.79 17.93
N PRO A 27 -26.90 -15.78 18.22
CA PRO A 27 -28.24 -15.55 18.74
C PRO A 27 -28.18 -14.91 20.13
N LEU A 28 -29.05 -13.92 20.35
CA LEU A 28 -29.28 -13.24 21.61
C LEU A 28 -29.47 -14.27 22.75
N HIS A 29 -28.44 -14.48 23.56
CA HIS A 29 -28.60 -15.13 24.85
C HIS A 29 -29.10 -14.11 25.87
N LYS A 30 -30.25 -14.43 26.45
CA LYS A 30 -30.86 -13.70 27.55
C LYS A 30 -30.11 -13.98 28.85
N ASP A 31 -29.90 -12.85 29.56
CA ASP A 31 -29.86 -12.75 31.02
C ASP A 31 -28.71 -13.40 31.80
N GLY A 32 -27.69 -12.60 32.10
CA GLY A 32 -26.94 -12.61 33.35
C GLY A 32 -26.71 -11.17 33.81
N PRO A 33 -26.81 -10.83 35.11
CA PRO A 33 -26.64 -9.45 35.55
C PRO A 33 -25.16 -9.05 35.43
N VAL A 34 -24.86 -8.14 34.50
CA VAL A 34 -23.61 -7.37 34.51
C VAL A 34 -23.67 -6.46 35.72
N GLU A 35 -22.80 -6.65 36.69
CA GLU A 35 -22.62 -5.74 37.83
C GLU A 35 -22.31 -4.33 37.27
N ARG A 36 -23.27 -3.45 37.37
CA ARG A 36 -23.13 -2.02 37.05
C ARG A 36 -22.36 -1.36 38.18
N SER A 37 -21.05 -1.24 38.06
CA SER A 37 -20.29 -0.32 38.90
C SER A 37 -20.19 1.03 38.18
N GLY A 38 -20.96 2.01 38.66
CA GLY A 38 -20.88 3.40 38.19
C GLY A 38 -22.11 3.84 37.38
N SER A 39 -22.81 4.85 37.88
CA SER A 39 -23.93 5.52 37.23
C SER A 39 -23.45 6.55 36.18
N GLY A 40 -22.48 6.19 35.37
CA GLY A 40 -21.99 7.04 34.27
C GLY A 40 -22.86 6.87 33.02
N HIS A 41 -23.32 7.97 32.47
CA HIS A 41 -24.00 7.97 31.19
C HIS A 41 -22.94 7.91 30.09
N ILE A 42 -22.77 6.72 29.46
CA ILE A 42 -21.83 6.58 28.34
C ILE A 42 -22.34 7.47 27.19
N ASP A 43 -21.50 8.37 26.71
CA ASP A 43 -21.76 9.07 25.46
C ASP A 43 -21.58 8.09 24.28
N SER A 44 -22.69 7.37 23.98
CA SER A 44 -22.72 6.34 22.96
C SER A 44 -22.42 6.90 21.56
N GLU A 45 -22.75 8.18 21.30
CA GLU A 45 -22.48 8.83 20.03
C GLU A 45 -20.98 9.06 19.86
N ALA A 46 -20.31 9.62 20.87
CA ALA A 46 -18.86 9.80 20.85
C ALA A 46 -18.13 8.47 20.73
N TYR A 47 -18.57 7.44 21.45
CA TYR A 47 -17.98 6.09 21.36
C TYR A 47 -18.09 5.51 19.95
N LEU A 48 -19.29 5.55 19.33
CA LEU A 48 -19.51 5.03 17.99
C LEU A 48 -18.72 5.82 16.93
N ARG A 49 -18.64 7.15 17.06
CA ARG A 49 -17.77 7.97 16.20
C ARG A 49 -16.31 7.52 16.30
N GLY A 50 -15.84 7.22 17.51
CA GLY A 50 -14.49 6.71 17.72
C GLY A 50 -14.26 5.38 16.99
N ILE A 51 -15.18 4.42 17.08
CA ILE A 51 -15.10 3.14 16.37
C ILE A 51 -15.09 3.33 14.84
N VAL A 52 -15.94 4.19 14.31
CA VAL A 52 -15.98 4.47 12.86
C VAL A 52 -14.65 5.10 12.41
N ALA A 53 -14.13 6.09 13.15
CA ALA A 53 -12.87 6.74 12.83
C ALA A 53 -11.69 5.73 12.82
N VAL A 54 -11.65 4.79 13.78
CA VAL A 54 -10.65 3.70 13.78
C VAL A 54 -10.70 2.87 12.50
N ARG A 55 -11.91 2.50 12.06
CA ARG A 55 -12.09 1.71 10.83
C ARG A 55 -11.69 2.48 9.56
N MET A 56 -11.80 3.80 9.59
CA MET A 56 -11.42 4.68 8.49
C MET A 56 -9.93 5.10 8.55
N GLY A 57 -9.19 4.63 9.56
CA GLY A 57 -7.79 4.99 9.76
C GLY A 57 -7.56 6.43 10.20
N ASP A 58 -8.60 7.13 10.67
CA ASP A 58 -8.52 8.49 11.20
C ASP A 58 -8.24 8.47 12.70
N ASP A 59 -6.95 8.30 13.04
CA ASP A 59 -6.52 8.23 14.44
C ASP A 59 -6.78 9.55 15.19
N THR A 60 -6.78 10.69 14.51
CA THR A 60 -7.04 12.00 15.11
C THR A 60 -8.50 12.13 15.54
N GLN A 61 -9.45 11.81 14.68
CA GLN A 61 -10.87 11.79 15.03
C GLN A 61 -11.16 10.71 16.08
N ALA A 62 -10.54 9.54 15.98
CA ALA A 62 -10.70 8.47 16.97
C ALA A 62 -10.25 8.93 18.36
N ALA A 63 -9.07 9.55 18.48
CA ALA A 63 -8.54 10.10 19.72
C ALA A 63 -9.49 11.13 20.34
N GLN A 64 -9.98 12.08 19.55
CA GLN A 64 -10.91 13.10 20.01
C GLN A 64 -12.23 12.49 20.49
N ALA A 65 -12.81 11.56 19.74
CA ALA A 65 -14.08 10.92 20.05
C ALA A 65 -14.02 10.10 21.32
N PHE A 66 -12.96 9.27 21.51
CA PHE A 66 -12.80 8.51 22.75
C PHE A 66 -12.48 9.38 23.97
N ARG A 67 -11.77 10.52 23.81
CA ARG A 67 -11.61 11.49 24.90
C ARG A 67 -12.96 12.08 25.32
N THR A 68 -13.80 12.43 24.35
CA THR A 68 -15.16 12.93 24.64
C THR A 68 -15.99 11.90 25.40
N ALA A 69 -15.95 10.63 24.97
CA ALA A 69 -16.61 9.54 25.67
C ALA A 69 -16.05 9.34 27.09
N LEU A 70 -14.74 9.43 27.29
CA LEU A 70 -14.09 9.32 28.60
C LEU A 70 -14.47 10.48 29.52
N GLN A 71 -14.63 11.70 29.01
CA GLN A 71 -15.09 12.85 29.81
C GLN A 71 -16.50 12.64 30.37
N ALA A 72 -17.37 11.93 29.64
CA ALA A 72 -18.72 11.60 30.10
C ALA A 72 -18.73 10.50 31.18
N ASP A 73 -17.76 9.57 31.15
CA ASP A 73 -17.59 8.51 32.14
C ASP A 73 -16.09 8.32 32.51
N PRO A 74 -15.55 9.22 33.35
CA PRO A 74 -14.11 9.22 33.69
C PRO A 74 -13.64 8.00 34.50
N ALA A 75 -14.56 7.22 35.08
CA ALA A 75 -14.24 6.02 35.84
C ALA A 75 -14.17 4.75 34.97
N ASN A 76 -14.51 4.84 33.72
CA ASN A 76 -14.55 3.72 32.79
C ASN A 76 -13.14 3.38 32.29
N THR A 77 -12.60 2.28 32.77
CA THR A 77 -11.23 1.84 32.44
C THR A 77 -11.07 1.46 30.97
N GLU A 78 -12.12 0.91 30.35
CA GLU A 78 -12.10 0.59 28.92
C GLU A 78 -12.05 1.86 28.03
N LEU A 79 -12.86 2.88 28.38
CA LEU A 79 -12.79 4.17 27.70
C LEU A 79 -11.43 4.84 27.89
N LEU A 80 -10.85 4.75 29.10
CA LEU A 80 -9.50 5.26 29.36
C LEU A 80 -8.47 4.56 28.47
N ARG A 81 -8.55 3.24 28.36
CA ARG A 81 -7.64 2.45 27.51
C ARG A 81 -7.78 2.84 26.03
N GLN A 82 -9.01 2.93 25.51
CA GLN A 82 -9.26 3.33 24.12
C GLN A 82 -8.79 4.77 23.86
N ALA A 83 -9.15 5.71 24.73
CA ALA A 83 -8.69 7.10 24.61
C ALA A 83 -7.15 7.17 24.63
N PHE A 84 -6.50 6.44 25.54
CA PHE A 84 -5.04 6.41 25.63
C PHE A 84 -4.39 5.91 24.34
N VAL A 85 -4.75 4.69 23.91
CA VAL A 85 -4.15 4.08 22.72
C VAL A 85 -4.37 4.95 21.47
N ARG A 86 -5.59 5.47 21.25
CA ARG A 86 -5.88 6.30 20.08
C ARG A 86 -5.17 7.65 20.12
N ASN A 87 -4.98 8.25 21.32
CA ASN A 87 -4.16 9.46 21.43
C ASN A 87 -2.67 9.19 21.15
N VAL A 88 -2.15 8.02 21.54
CA VAL A 88 -0.79 7.62 21.17
C VAL A 88 -0.66 7.44 19.66
N MET A 89 -1.61 6.75 19.02
CA MET A 89 -1.63 6.53 17.56
C MET A 89 -1.73 7.85 16.78
N ALA A 90 -2.53 8.80 17.29
CA ALA A 90 -2.66 10.14 16.70
C ALA A 90 -1.43 11.05 16.95
N GLY A 91 -0.47 10.63 17.79
CA GLY A 91 0.63 11.51 18.23
C GLY A 91 0.16 12.71 19.05
N ASP A 92 -1.02 12.63 19.68
CA ASP A 92 -1.62 13.73 20.45
C ASP A 92 -0.86 13.90 21.80
N PRO A 93 -0.44 15.13 22.14
CA PRO A 93 0.26 15.42 23.40
C PRO A 93 -0.50 14.96 24.66
N GLN A 94 -1.83 14.87 24.62
CA GLN A 94 -2.64 14.38 25.73
C GLN A 94 -2.41 12.89 26.04
N ALA A 95 -1.74 12.15 25.16
CA ALA A 95 -1.33 10.78 25.43
C ALA A 95 -0.49 10.67 26.72
N VAL A 96 0.33 11.67 27.04
CA VAL A 96 1.16 11.70 28.27
C VAL A 96 0.28 11.80 29.52
N GLU A 97 -0.73 12.66 29.53
CA GLU A 97 -1.67 12.78 30.66
C GLU A 97 -2.46 11.49 30.86
N LEU A 98 -2.94 10.91 29.75
CA LEU A 98 -3.65 9.62 29.79
C LEU A 98 -2.75 8.48 30.25
N ALA A 99 -1.46 8.48 29.86
CA ALA A 99 -0.48 7.51 30.36
C ALA A 99 -0.34 7.61 31.87
N HIS A 100 -0.26 8.82 32.44
CA HIS A 100 -0.23 9.00 33.90
C HIS A 100 -1.52 8.52 34.60
N LEU A 101 -2.68 8.62 33.94
CA LEU A 101 -3.93 8.06 34.49
C LEU A 101 -3.93 6.53 34.47
N VAL A 102 -3.53 5.94 33.35
CA VAL A 102 -3.35 4.47 33.21
C VAL A 102 -2.40 3.92 34.27
N GLU A 103 -1.31 4.62 34.57
CA GLU A 103 -0.31 4.19 35.56
C GLU A 103 -0.82 4.21 37.01
N LYS A 104 -1.88 4.96 37.33
CA LYS A 104 -2.47 4.97 38.68
C LYS A 104 -3.12 3.64 39.05
N THR A 105 -3.58 2.90 38.06
CA THR A 105 -4.26 1.62 38.24
C THR A 105 -3.28 0.49 37.92
N PRO A 106 -2.77 -0.28 38.92
CA PRO A 106 -1.76 -1.31 38.66
C PRO A 106 -2.17 -2.35 37.62
N GLN A 107 -3.47 -2.63 37.48
CA GLN A 107 -4.04 -3.60 36.52
C GLN A 107 -4.03 -3.06 35.08
N ASP A 108 -4.02 -1.74 34.90
CA ASP A 108 -4.09 -1.09 33.58
C ASP A 108 -2.71 -0.68 33.04
N ARG A 109 -1.65 -0.83 33.87
CA ARG A 109 -0.27 -0.54 33.44
C ARG A 109 0.08 -1.36 32.21
N SER A 110 0.64 -0.69 31.23
CA SER A 110 1.00 -1.32 29.96
C SER A 110 2.42 -0.94 29.52
N VAL A 111 2.99 -1.75 28.65
CA VAL A 111 4.26 -1.44 27.98
C VAL A 111 4.17 -0.10 27.25
N VAL A 112 3.03 0.18 26.62
CA VAL A 112 2.79 1.42 25.85
C VAL A 112 2.83 2.63 26.77
N SER A 113 2.21 2.57 27.97
CA SER A 113 2.28 3.68 28.93
C SER A 113 3.71 3.96 29.40
N ALA A 114 4.49 2.90 29.64
CA ALA A 114 5.89 3.03 30.01
C ALA A 114 6.73 3.66 28.86
N LEU A 115 6.51 3.25 27.61
CA LEU A 115 7.19 3.86 26.45
C LEU A 115 6.81 5.33 26.26
N VAL A 116 5.52 5.69 26.39
CA VAL A 116 5.06 7.09 26.29
C VAL A 116 5.74 7.96 27.33
N LEU A 117 5.77 7.53 28.61
CA LEU A 117 6.38 8.29 29.68
C LEU A 117 7.91 8.34 29.56
N GLY A 118 8.53 7.26 29.07
CA GLY A 118 9.96 7.23 28.75
C GLY A 118 10.33 8.20 27.64
N ASN A 119 9.53 8.25 26.59
CA ASN A 119 9.70 9.18 25.47
C ASN A 119 9.52 10.64 25.93
N ASP A 120 8.48 10.93 26.70
CA ASP A 120 8.26 12.27 27.26
C ASP A 120 9.43 12.71 28.14
N ALA A 121 9.93 11.83 29.02
CA ALA A 121 11.10 12.09 29.84
C ALA A 121 12.36 12.35 28.97
N ALA A 122 12.58 11.57 27.92
CA ALA A 122 13.68 11.76 26.97
C ALA A 122 13.57 13.09 26.22
N VAL A 123 12.37 13.47 25.78
CA VAL A 123 12.10 14.77 25.12
C VAL A 123 12.42 15.94 26.06
N ARG A 124 12.11 15.82 27.35
CA ARG A 124 12.43 16.82 28.38
C ARG A 124 13.89 16.79 28.86
N GLY A 125 14.69 15.85 28.38
CA GLY A 125 16.08 15.66 28.82
C GLY A 125 16.23 14.99 30.19
N ALA A 126 15.17 14.43 30.75
CA ALA A 126 15.17 13.73 32.02
C ALA A 126 15.59 12.25 31.82
N TRP A 127 16.86 12.05 31.42
CA TRP A 127 17.37 10.75 30.95
C TRP A 127 17.36 9.64 32.01
N ALA A 128 17.53 10.01 33.27
CA ALA A 128 17.44 9.04 34.37
C ALA A 128 16.01 8.51 34.52
N ASP A 129 15.00 9.38 34.40
CA ASP A 129 13.59 8.98 34.43
C ASP A 129 13.24 8.15 33.19
N ALA A 130 13.69 8.57 31.99
CA ALA A 130 13.52 7.82 30.76
C ALA A 130 14.06 6.39 30.90
N THR A 131 15.26 6.22 31.48
CA THR A 131 15.87 4.92 31.73
C THR A 131 14.99 4.04 32.62
N GLN A 132 14.37 4.60 33.67
CA GLN A 132 13.49 3.85 34.57
C GLN A 132 12.22 3.37 33.84
N TYR A 133 11.60 4.26 33.07
CA TYR A 133 10.40 3.91 32.30
C TYR A 133 10.71 2.85 31.24
N TYR A 134 11.80 2.99 30.49
CA TYR A 134 12.20 1.99 29.48
C TYR A 134 12.54 0.63 30.10
N ARG A 135 13.22 0.58 31.25
CA ARG A 135 13.48 -0.69 31.95
C ARG A 135 12.18 -1.39 32.34
N ARG A 136 11.17 -0.64 32.77
CA ARG A 136 9.87 -1.20 33.09
C ARG A 136 9.14 -1.69 31.82
N ALA A 137 9.24 -0.98 30.71
CA ALA A 137 8.73 -1.45 29.42
C ALA A 137 9.39 -2.77 28.99
N GLY A 138 10.62 -3.02 29.40
CA GLY A 138 11.39 -4.23 29.09
C GLY A 138 10.90 -5.51 29.77
N GLU A 139 9.90 -5.44 30.63
CA GLU A 139 9.23 -6.62 31.16
C GLU A 139 8.34 -7.34 30.13
N ASP A 140 8.03 -6.66 29.01
CA ASP A 140 7.22 -7.19 27.91
C ASP A 140 8.10 -7.71 26.77
N PRO A 141 7.84 -8.93 26.25
CA PRO A 141 8.61 -9.50 25.13
C PRO A 141 8.67 -8.63 23.88
N MET A 142 7.63 -7.83 23.59
CA MET A 142 7.55 -6.96 22.42
C MET A 142 8.68 -5.92 22.38
N THR A 143 9.15 -5.48 23.55
CA THR A 143 10.20 -4.47 23.66
C THR A 143 11.61 -5.03 23.75
N HIS A 144 11.79 -6.33 23.93
CA HIS A 144 13.11 -6.97 24.07
C HIS A 144 14.07 -6.64 22.92
N LEU A 145 13.52 -6.42 21.70
CA LEU A 145 14.32 -6.11 20.51
C LEU A 145 14.86 -4.67 20.52
N ILE A 146 14.10 -3.72 21.08
CA ILE A 146 14.46 -2.29 21.04
C ILE A 146 15.00 -1.79 22.37
N LEU A 147 14.68 -2.45 23.48
CA LEU A 147 15.08 -2.02 24.81
C LEU A 147 16.59 -1.76 24.94
N PRO A 148 17.50 -2.64 24.46
CA PRO A 148 18.93 -2.38 24.51
C PRO A 148 19.32 -1.08 23.81
N LEU A 149 18.67 -0.75 22.68
CA LEU A 149 18.91 0.50 21.95
C LEU A 149 18.43 1.72 22.74
N LEU A 150 17.20 1.66 23.28
CA LEU A 150 16.65 2.77 24.08
C LEU A 150 17.53 3.07 25.29
N LEU A 151 17.97 2.01 26.01
CA LEU A 151 18.86 2.14 27.16
C LEU A 151 20.25 2.65 26.78
N ALA A 152 20.84 2.16 25.68
CA ALA A 152 22.14 2.63 25.20
C ALA A 152 22.11 4.13 24.86
N TRP A 153 21.05 4.61 24.22
CA TRP A 153 20.90 6.04 23.95
C TRP A 153 20.71 6.88 25.22
N CYS A 154 20.03 6.34 26.24
CA CYS A 154 19.95 6.98 27.55
C CYS A 154 21.31 7.01 28.26
N GLU A 155 22.11 5.94 28.19
CA GLU A 155 23.48 5.89 28.74
C GLU A 155 24.38 6.90 28.03
N GLN A 156 24.30 6.99 26.69
CA GLN A 156 25.02 8.00 25.92
C GLN A 156 24.65 9.42 26.36
N ALA A 157 23.35 9.69 26.56
CA ALA A 157 22.87 10.99 27.01
C ALA A 157 23.39 11.39 28.41
N GLN A 158 23.73 10.41 29.24
CA GLN A 158 24.30 10.60 30.57
C GLN A 158 25.84 10.63 30.56
N GLY A 159 26.46 10.60 29.38
CA GLY A 159 27.92 10.66 29.19
C GLY A 159 28.63 9.31 29.30
N HIS A 160 27.90 8.20 29.30
CA HIS A 160 28.44 6.84 29.47
C HIS A 160 28.56 6.11 28.13
N ALA A 161 29.16 6.75 27.11
CA ALA A 161 29.28 6.24 25.74
C ALA A 161 29.88 4.82 25.67
N ASP A 162 30.95 4.56 26.43
CA ASP A 162 31.62 3.26 26.41
C ASP A 162 30.71 2.13 26.91
N ALA A 163 29.99 2.37 28.00
CA ALA A 163 29.02 1.40 28.52
C ALA A 163 27.87 1.15 27.53
N ALA A 164 27.37 2.21 26.90
CA ALA A 164 26.33 2.12 25.87
C ALA A 164 26.78 1.26 24.68
N ILE A 165 27.98 1.50 24.14
CA ILE A 165 28.53 0.76 23.03
C ILE A 165 28.75 -0.72 23.38
N GLU A 166 29.37 -1.00 24.53
CA GLU A 166 29.66 -2.38 24.97
C GLU A 166 28.37 -3.19 25.17
N SER A 167 27.32 -2.57 25.72
CA SER A 167 26.02 -3.24 25.88
C SER A 167 25.40 -3.70 24.56
N LEU A 168 25.59 -2.94 23.48
CA LEU A 168 25.07 -3.26 22.14
C LEU A 168 25.92 -4.32 21.41
N LEU A 169 27.20 -4.44 21.72
CA LEU A 169 28.08 -5.39 21.04
C LEU A 169 27.97 -6.84 21.54
N HIS A 170 27.23 -7.04 22.65
CA HIS A 170 26.99 -8.34 23.27
C HIS A 170 25.50 -8.64 23.41
N PRO A 171 24.72 -8.67 22.32
CA PRO A 171 23.27 -8.84 22.39
C PRO A 171 22.88 -10.25 22.82
N GLN A 172 21.77 -10.36 23.56
CA GLN A 172 21.15 -11.65 23.86
C GLN A 172 20.59 -12.32 22.59
N THR A 173 20.21 -11.53 21.59
CA THR A 173 19.71 -12.00 20.28
C THR A 173 20.73 -11.72 19.19
N PRO A 174 21.56 -12.71 18.79
CA PRO A 174 22.64 -12.51 17.82
C PRO A 174 22.19 -12.01 16.46
N LEU A 175 20.95 -12.30 16.06
CA LEU A 175 20.34 -11.84 14.80
C LEU A 175 20.31 -10.30 14.68
N LEU A 176 20.23 -9.59 15.80
CA LEU A 176 20.18 -8.13 15.84
C LEU A 176 21.56 -7.48 15.89
N LEU A 177 22.62 -8.25 16.00
CA LEU A 177 23.99 -7.73 16.09
C LEU A 177 24.35 -6.73 14.98
N PRO A 178 23.94 -6.90 13.71
CA PRO A 178 24.21 -5.91 12.67
C PRO A 178 23.65 -4.51 13.01
N PHE A 179 22.38 -4.44 13.36
CA PHE A 179 21.69 -3.20 13.71
C PHE A 179 22.23 -2.57 15.00
N TYR A 180 22.53 -3.40 16.00
CA TYR A 180 23.13 -2.91 17.25
C TYR A 180 24.56 -2.40 17.02
N THR A 181 25.34 -3.05 16.14
CA THR A 181 26.66 -2.56 15.76
C THR A 181 26.58 -1.22 15.04
N LEU A 182 25.57 -1.03 14.18
CA LEU A 182 25.30 0.26 13.53
C LEU A 182 25.02 1.36 14.57
N HIS A 183 24.07 1.12 15.49
CA HIS A 183 23.78 2.11 16.56
C HIS A 183 24.98 2.37 17.47
N ALA A 184 25.78 1.35 17.78
CA ALA A 184 27.04 1.52 18.52
C ALA A 184 28.03 2.43 17.77
N GLY A 185 28.11 2.28 16.43
CA GLY A 185 28.93 3.16 15.57
C GLY A 185 28.43 4.61 15.58
N ILE A 186 27.11 4.80 15.52
CA ILE A 186 26.50 6.15 15.59
C ILE A 186 26.72 6.76 16.98
N ILE A 187 26.58 5.99 18.07
CA ILE A 187 26.86 6.44 19.43
C ILE A 187 28.33 6.87 19.55
N ALA A 188 29.27 6.09 19.01
CA ALA A 188 30.69 6.45 18.98
C ALA A 188 30.93 7.78 18.21
N GLN A 189 30.25 7.96 17.07
CA GLN A 189 30.33 9.18 16.27
C GLN A 189 29.79 10.38 17.04
N VAL A 190 28.61 10.27 17.68
CA VAL A 190 28.01 11.35 18.48
C VAL A 190 28.87 11.66 19.72
N ALA A 191 29.54 10.67 20.29
CA ALA A 191 30.49 10.85 21.40
C ALA A 191 31.86 11.40 20.98
N GLY A 192 32.11 11.59 19.68
CA GLY A 192 33.40 12.07 19.17
C GLY A 192 34.52 11.02 19.16
N GLN A 193 34.18 9.73 19.30
CA GLN A 193 35.14 8.60 19.28
C GLN A 193 35.39 8.15 17.83
N SER A 194 36.08 8.97 17.03
CA SER A 194 36.19 8.80 15.57
C SER A 194 36.74 7.45 15.12
N GLU A 195 37.85 6.97 15.70
CA GLU A 195 38.45 5.68 15.33
C GLU A 195 37.51 4.50 15.62
N ARG A 196 36.80 4.58 16.74
CA ARG A 196 35.84 3.55 17.14
C ARG A 196 34.61 3.55 16.23
N ALA A 197 34.13 4.75 15.85
CA ALA A 197 33.02 4.90 14.92
C ALA A 197 33.35 4.26 13.55
N GLU A 198 34.55 4.54 13.00
CA GLU A 198 35.02 3.94 11.74
C GLU A 198 34.99 2.41 11.81
N ALA A 199 35.64 1.83 12.83
CA ALA A 199 35.72 0.40 13.00
C ALA A 199 34.34 -0.26 13.14
N LEU A 200 33.39 0.40 13.82
CA LEU A 200 32.03 -0.08 14.02
C LEU A 200 31.20 0.03 12.74
N PHE A 201 31.30 1.10 11.95
CA PHE A 201 30.64 1.21 10.66
C PHE A 201 31.17 0.15 9.66
N GLU A 202 32.48 -0.07 9.59
CA GLU A 202 33.04 -1.13 8.76
C GLU A 202 32.58 -2.54 9.21
N ARG A 203 32.48 -2.75 10.52
CA ARG A 203 31.96 -4.01 11.06
C ARG A 203 30.50 -4.18 10.72
N ALA A 204 29.65 -3.15 10.92
CA ALA A 204 28.24 -3.17 10.58
C ALA A 204 28.04 -3.49 9.10
N GLN A 205 28.78 -2.84 8.20
CA GLN A 205 28.71 -3.09 6.76
C GLN A 205 29.03 -4.54 6.38
N LYS A 206 29.99 -5.18 7.07
CA LYS A 206 30.38 -6.58 6.79
C LYS A 206 29.32 -7.60 7.21
N ILE A 207 28.55 -7.28 8.26
CA ILE A 207 27.59 -8.20 8.86
C ILE A 207 26.14 -7.87 8.54
N MET A 208 25.85 -6.69 7.94
CA MET A 208 24.51 -6.29 7.54
C MET A 208 24.02 -7.19 6.38
N PRO A 209 22.80 -7.71 6.42
CA PRO A 209 22.29 -8.66 5.42
C PRO A 209 21.96 -8.03 4.05
N GLY A 210 22.16 -6.73 3.88
CA GLY A 210 21.87 -5.99 2.65
C GLY A 210 22.28 -4.53 2.77
N GLU A 211 21.90 -3.71 1.79
CA GLU A 211 22.11 -2.27 1.87
C GLU A 211 21.08 -1.65 2.84
N ASP A 212 21.58 -0.91 3.82
CA ASP A 212 20.77 -0.22 4.83
C ASP A 212 20.95 1.29 4.70
N MET A 213 19.84 2.04 4.67
CA MET A 213 19.82 3.49 4.46
C MET A 213 20.56 4.25 5.57
N LEU A 214 20.27 3.91 6.83
CA LEU A 214 20.87 4.59 7.98
C LEU A 214 22.39 4.32 8.03
N LEU A 215 22.80 3.06 7.79
CA LEU A 215 24.22 2.69 7.73
C LEU A 215 24.92 3.43 6.59
N ALA A 216 24.39 3.36 5.38
CA ALA A 216 25.01 3.96 4.21
C ALA A 216 25.17 5.48 4.36
N ARG A 217 24.14 6.18 4.87
CA ARG A 217 24.20 7.62 5.13
C ARG A 217 25.16 7.98 6.26
N SER A 218 25.13 7.26 7.38
CA SER A 218 26.01 7.50 8.52
C SER A 218 27.47 7.28 8.15
N GLN A 219 27.79 6.16 7.47
CA GLN A 219 29.13 5.85 7.02
C GLN A 219 29.63 6.82 5.95
N ALA A 220 28.77 7.20 4.99
CA ALA A 220 29.13 8.17 3.96
C ALA A 220 29.43 9.55 4.56
N ALA A 221 28.62 10.02 5.49
CA ALA A 221 28.85 11.28 6.18
C ALA A 221 30.16 11.22 6.99
N TRP A 222 30.41 10.12 7.68
CA TRP A 222 31.67 9.93 8.42
C TRP A 222 32.88 9.99 7.49
N LEU A 223 32.89 9.21 6.40
CA LEU A 223 33.96 9.17 5.41
C LEU A 223 34.20 10.54 4.77
N TRP A 224 33.13 11.25 4.43
CA TRP A 224 33.22 12.58 3.83
C TRP A 224 33.90 13.57 4.76
N ASN A 225 33.47 13.65 6.01
CA ASN A 225 34.00 14.57 7.02
C ASN A 225 35.44 14.23 7.45
N HIS A 226 35.92 13.01 7.16
CA HIS A 226 37.30 12.58 7.40
C HIS A 226 38.16 12.55 6.12
N GLY A 227 37.74 13.25 5.05
CA GLY A 227 38.53 13.42 3.83
C GLY A 227 38.51 12.23 2.85
N GLN A 228 37.75 11.18 3.12
CA GLN A 228 37.62 9.99 2.25
C GLN A 228 36.46 10.13 1.25
N GLN A 229 36.43 11.26 0.51
CA GLN A 229 35.26 11.66 -0.29
C GLN A 229 34.86 10.63 -1.37
N GLU A 230 35.82 9.99 -2.04
CA GLU A 230 35.51 8.99 -3.08
C GLU A 230 34.84 7.74 -2.51
N LYS A 231 35.29 7.29 -1.34
CA LYS A 231 34.64 6.18 -0.65
C LYS A 231 33.23 6.55 -0.19
N ALA A 232 33.05 7.77 0.34
CA ALA A 232 31.75 8.28 0.74
C ALA A 232 30.74 8.26 -0.42
N ARG A 233 31.14 8.78 -1.59
CA ARG A 233 30.32 8.75 -2.80
C ARG A 233 30.02 7.32 -3.27
N ALA A 234 31.00 6.42 -3.20
CA ALA A 234 30.81 5.03 -3.57
C ALA A 234 29.81 4.31 -2.66
N THR A 235 29.81 4.61 -1.35
CA THR A 235 28.85 4.06 -0.38
C THR A 235 27.42 4.44 -0.74
N LEU A 236 27.15 5.74 -0.96
CA LEU A 236 25.79 6.17 -1.37
C LEU A 236 25.40 5.66 -2.76
N ARG A 237 26.36 5.51 -3.68
CA ARG A 237 26.08 4.98 -5.01
C ARG A 237 25.55 3.54 -4.95
N LYS A 238 26.15 2.68 -4.13
CA LYS A 238 25.66 1.30 -3.93
C LYS A 238 24.21 1.27 -3.43
N LEU A 239 23.88 2.11 -2.45
CA LEU A 239 22.52 2.22 -1.94
C LEU A 239 21.53 2.63 -3.04
N VAL A 240 21.88 3.62 -3.85
CA VAL A 240 21.05 4.16 -4.93
C VAL A 240 20.90 3.18 -6.11
N GLU A 241 21.94 2.37 -6.39
CA GLU A 241 21.91 1.36 -7.44
C GLU A 241 21.10 0.12 -7.04
N ALA A 242 20.96 -0.14 -5.73
CA ALA A 242 20.19 -1.25 -5.21
C ALA A 242 18.68 -1.08 -5.33
N ASP A 243 18.18 0.18 -5.40
CA ASP A 243 16.76 0.53 -5.47
C ASP A 243 16.52 1.67 -6.47
N SER A 244 15.74 1.40 -7.50
CA SER A 244 15.45 2.36 -8.58
C SER A 244 14.66 3.59 -8.11
N ILE A 245 13.82 3.45 -7.08
CA ILE A 245 13.05 4.55 -6.49
C ILE A 245 13.97 5.43 -5.64
N LEU A 246 14.83 4.83 -4.82
CA LEU A 246 15.90 5.56 -4.12
C LEU A 246 16.87 6.22 -5.10
N GLY A 247 17.02 5.67 -6.30
CA GLY A 247 17.74 6.28 -7.42
C GLY A 247 17.32 7.71 -7.72
N LEU A 248 16.05 8.08 -7.47
CA LEU A 248 15.54 9.44 -7.63
C LEU A 248 16.19 10.41 -6.62
N ALA A 249 16.38 9.96 -5.39
CA ALA A 249 16.99 10.75 -4.32
C ALA A 249 18.52 10.86 -4.44
N GLY A 250 19.14 10.09 -5.34
CA GLY A 250 20.61 10.00 -5.48
C GLY A 250 21.32 11.36 -5.55
N PRO A 251 20.94 12.29 -6.42
CA PRO A 251 21.55 13.63 -6.47
C PRO A 251 21.43 14.41 -5.15
N ALA A 252 20.24 14.37 -4.51
CA ALA A 252 20.02 15.06 -3.25
C ALA A 252 20.78 14.41 -2.09
N LEU A 253 20.86 13.07 -2.04
CA LEU A 253 21.69 12.33 -1.08
C LEU A 253 23.18 12.68 -1.25
N GLN A 254 23.68 12.79 -2.49
CA GLN A 254 25.05 13.19 -2.77
C GLN A 254 25.31 14.66 -2.36
N ALA A 255 24.37 15.57 -2.57
CA ALA A 255 24.47 16.95 -2.15
C ALA A 255 24.51 17.10 -0.62
N ASN A 256 23.84 16.22 0.09
CA ASN A 256 23.74 16.20 1.56
C ASN A 256 24.72 15.22 2.23
N ILE A 257 25.71 14.68 1.50
CA ILE A 257 26.59 13.59 1.95
C ILE A 257 27.36 13.89 3.24
N SER A 258 27.64 15.15 3.55
CA SER A 258 28.35 15.57 4.77
C SER A 258 27.49 15.58 6.03
N HIS A 259 26.15 15.50 5.88
CA HIS A 259 25.21 15.59 6.99
C HIS A 259 24.98 14.23 7.62
N TYR A 260 25.25 14.11 8.90
CA TYR A 260 24.92 12.92 9.67
C TYR A 260 23.40 12.78 9.83
N PRO A 261 22.84 11.59 9.58
CA PRO A 261 21.40 11.36 9.77
C PRO A 261 20.98 11.36 11.25
N VAL A 262 21.94 11.12 12.15
CA VAL A 262 21.73 11.13 13.60
C VAL A 262 22.80 11.99 14.26
N THR A 263 22.37 13.02 14.97
CA THR A 263 23.22 13.99 15.68
C THR A 263 22.87 14.11 17.16
N SER A 264 21.73 13.59 17.56
CA SER A 264 21.21 13.65 18.93
C SER A 264 20.72 12.28 19.42
N MET A 265 20.62 12.13 20.74
CA MET A 265 20.09 10.94 21.36
C MET A 265 18.62 10.68 21.02
N ARG A 266 17.84 11.75 20.82
CA ARG A 266 16.43 11.65 20.43
C ARG A 266 16.28 11.04 19.03
N GLU A 267 17.07 11.53 18.08
CA GLU A 267 17.11 10.96 16.71
C GLU A 267 17.55 9.49 16.74
N GLY A 268 18.52 9.13 17.60
CA GLY A 268 18.94 7.73 17.78
C GLY A 268 17.83 6.84 18.32
N ILE A 269 17.03 7.32 19.26
CA ILE A 269 15.83 6.63 19.77
C ILE A 269 14.77 6.53 18.66
N ALA A 270 14.58 7.59 17.86
CA ALA A 270 13.64 7.56 16.73
C ALA A 270 13.99 6.43 15.74
N HIS A 271 15.26 6.31 15.36
CA HIS A 271 15.72 5.23 14.49
C HIS A 271 15.60 3.82 15.13
N ALA A 272 15.71 3.70 16.45
CA ALA A 272 15.45 2.43 17.13
C ALA A 272 13.98 2.00 16.97
N TYR A 273 13.04 2.93 17.03
CA TYR A 273 11.62 2.66 16.76
C TYR A 273 11.35 2.33 15.30
N VAL A 274 12.02 2.99 14.34
CA VAL A 274 11.93 2.65 12.90
C VAL A 274 12.42 1.22 12.68
N LEU A 275 13.53 0.82 13.30
CA LEU A 275 14.02 -0.56 13.23
C LEU A 275 12.98 -1.56 13.77
N SER A 276 12.32 -1.24 14.89
CA SER A 276 11.25 -2.11 15.41
C SER A 276 10.11 -2.28 14.42
N ALA A 277 9.63 -1.18 13.84
CA ALA A 277 8.58 -1.22 12.82
C ALA A 277 9.01 -2.02 11.58
N PHE A 278 10.26 -1.86 11.13
CA PHE A 278 10.83 -2.64 10.03
C PHE A 278 10.82 -4.15 10.31
N LEU A 279 11.26 -4.57 11.50
CA LEU A 279 11.30 -5.98 11.89
C LEU A 279 9.88 -6.58 12.00
N LEU A 280 8.92 -5.82 12.54
CA LEU A 280 7.51 -6.23 12.57
C LEU A 280 6.95 -6.42 11.15
N ARG A 281 7.24 -5.51 10.25
CA ARG A 281 6.81 -5.61 8.85
C ARG A 281 7.47 -6.78 8.10
N GLN A 282 8.74 -7.05 8.37
CA GLN A 282 9.40 -8.22 7.82
C GLN A 282 8.72 -9.50 8.29
N GLN A 283 8.39 -9.60 9.59
CA GLN A 283 7.64 -10.72 10.14
C GLN A 283 6.27 -10.89 9.47
N ALA A 284 5.54 -9.78 9.23
CA ALA A 284 4.26 -9.81 8.53
C ALA A 284 4.37 -10.38 7.11
N ARG A 285 5.42 -10.00 6.38
CA ARG A 285 5.69 -10.52 5.02
C ARG A 285 6.03 -12.01 5.00
N GLU A 286 6.78 -12.49 6.00
CA GLU A 286 7.17 -13.90 6.10
C GLU A 286 6.01 -14.81 6.52
N GLN A 287 5.08 -14.32 7.34
CA GLN A 287 3.95 -15.10 7.82
C GLN A 287 2.80 -15.19 6.81
N GLY A 288 2.69 -14.22 5.90
CA GLY A 288 1.61 -14.16 4.92
C GLY A 288 0.22 -13.99 5.55
N ALA A 289 -0.80 -13.79 4.71
CA ALA A 289 -2.20 -13.76 5.15
C ALA A 289 -2.87 -15.16 5.13
N GLU A 290 -2.10 -16.23 4.92
CA GLU A 290 -2.61 -17.58 4.73
C GLU A 290 -2.88 -18.27 6.09
N GLY A 291 -4.09 -18.79 6.25
CA GLY A 291 -4.54 -19.57 7.39
C GLY A 291 -5.64 -18.92 8.24
N GLU A 292 -6.34 -19.73 9.04
CA GLU A 292 -7.32 -19.24 10.03
C GLU A 292 -6.63 -18.30 11.04
N GLY A 293 -6.98 -17.01 11.02
CA GLY A 293 -6.39 -15.96 11.87
C GLY A 293 -5.25 -15.15 11.24
N GLY A 294 -4.80 -15.46 10.01
CA GLY A 294 -3.72 -14.72 9.34
C GLY A 294 -4.02 -13.23 9.15
N ALA A 295 -5.22 -12.89 8.77
CA ALA A 295 -5.65 -11.50 8.60
C ALA A 295 -5.66 -10.72 9.92
N LEU A 296 -6.14 -11.33 11.02
CA LEU A 296 -6.15 -10.71 12.35
C LEU A 296 -4.72 -10.49 12.87
N ASN A 297 -3.83 -11.45 12.66
CA ASN A 297 -2.43 -11.33 13.05
C ASN A 297 -1.73 -10.22 12.26
N LEU A 298 -1.97 -10.13 10.94
CA LEU A 298 -1.44 -9.07 10.09
C LEU A 298 -1.91 -7.68 10.55
N PHE A 299 -3.18 -7.53 10.88
CA PHE A 299 -3.73 -6.29 11.44
C PHE A 299 -3.02 -5.88 12.74
N GLN A 300 -2.84 -6.81 13.68
CA GLN A 300 -2.16 -6.55 14.96
C GLN A 300 -0.69 -6.15 14.75
N ILE A 301 0.02 -6.82 13.84
CA ILE A 301 1.41 -6.49 13.52
C ILE A 301 1.50 -5.09 12.88
N ASN A 302 0.58 -4.74 11.98
CA ASN A 302 0.54 -3.42 11.38
C ASN A 302 0.22 -2.34 12.42
N GLU A 303 -0.74 -2.55 13.32
CA GLU A 303 -1.01 -1.60 14.42
C GLU A 303 0.23 -1.40 15.30
N ALA A 304 0.94 -2.48 15.66
CA ALA A 304 2.17 -2.38 16.43
C ALA A 304 3.27 -1.61 15.67
N ALA A 305 3.42 -1.85 14.36
CA ALA A 305 4.38 -1.12 13.53
C ALA A 305 4.01 0.37 13.42
N ARG A 306 2.73 0.71 13.23
CA ARG A 306 2.24 2.11 13.23
C ARG A 306 2.53 2.80 14.57
N LEU A 307 2.31 2.10 15.69
CA LEU A 307 2.62 2.61 17.02
C LEU A 307 4.11 2.94 17.17
N MET A 308 5.01 2.04 16.72
CA MET A 308 6.45 2.28 16.76
C MET A 308 6.84 3.48 15.89
N LEU A 309 6.24 3.62 14.69
CA LEU A 309 6.48 4.77 13.81
C LEU A 309 5.92 6.08 14.41
N GLY A 310 4.79 6.03 15.11
CA GLY A 310 4.27 7.15 15.88
C GLY A 310 5.26 7.61 16.98
N PHE A 311 5.87 6.66 17.71
CA PHE A 311 6.94 6.99 18.67
C PHE A 311 8.17 7.57 18.00
N ALA A 312 8.58 7.03 16.83
CA ALA A 312 9.69 7.58 16.07
C ALA A 312 9.44 9.04 15.69
N LEU A 313 8.26 9.35 15.16
CA LEU A 313 7.86 10.71 14.78
C LEU A 313 7.65 11.64 15.99
N GLY A 314 7.28 11.10 17.14
CA GLY A 314 7.25 11.86 18.40
C GLY A 314 8.64 12.26 18.89
N MET A 315 9.65 11.44 18.63
CA MET A 315 11.05 11.73 18.95
C MET A 315 11.71 12.66 17.92
N ASP A 316 11.44 12.42 16.62
CA ASP A 316 11.89 13.24 15.49
C ASP A 316 10.75 13.44 14.48
N PRO A 317 10.03 14.57 14.55
CA PRO A 317 8.95 14.87 13.61
C PRO A 317 9.39 15.05 12.16
N THR A 318 10.68 15.19 11.90
CA THR A 318 11.23 15.39 10.55
C THR A 318 11.73 14.09 9.91
N LEU A 319 11.66 12.97 10.61
CA LEU A 319 12.18 11.67 10.16
C LEU A 319 11.40 11.10 8.98
N VAL A 320 11.95 11.27 7.77
CA VAL A 320 11.28 10.90 6.52
C VAL A 320 11.17 9.39 6.36
N ASP A 321 12.15 8.63 6.80
CA ASP A 321 12.12 7.15 6.76
C ASP A 321 10.90 6.60 7.50
N ALA A 322 10.58 7.16 8.68
CA ALA A 322 9.38 6.79 9.44
C ALA A 322 8.09 7.16 8.68
N ARG A 323 8.04 8.34 8.04
CA ARG A 323 6.85 8.77 7.27
C ARG A 323 6.62 7.90 6.04
N LEU A 324 7.68 7.57 5.30
CA LEU A 324 7.57 6.72 4.12
C LEU A 324 7.10 5.31 4.49
N MET A 325 7.58 4.75 5.59
CA MET A 325 7.15 3.44 6.08
C MET A 325 5.70 3.48 6.62
N LEU A 326 5.33 4.55 7.33
CA LEU A 326 3.96 4.74 7.81
C LEU A 326 2.97 4.87 6.64
N ALA A 327 3.31 5.68 5.64
CA ALA A 327 2.51 5.84 4.43
C ALA A 327 2.33 4.51 3.68
N GLU A 328 3.36 3.65 3.63
CA GLU A 328 3.25 2.32 3.01
C GLU A 328 2.28 1.40 3.77
N ILE A 329 2.26 1.43 5.11
CA ILE A 329 1.30 0.65 5.91
C ILE A 329 -0.12 1.17 5.67
N GLN A 330 -0.32 2.49 5.72
CA GLN A 330 -1.61 3.12 5.51
C GLN A 330 -2.17 2.87 4.10
N ASP A 331 -1.31 2.85 3.07
CA ASP A 331 -1.67 2.54 1.68
C ASP A 331 -2.15 1.09 1.54
N ASN A 332 -1.41 0.13 2.11
CA ASN A 332 -1.82 -1.27 2.13
C ASN A 332 -3.15 -1.50 2.87
N GLU A 333 -3.48 -0.65 3.82
CA GLU A 333 -4.75 -0.64 4.57
C GLU A 333 -5.85 0.18 3.86
N GLN A 334 -5.54 0.76 2.70
CA GLN A 334 -6.43 1.63 1.90
C GLN A 334 -6.90 2.90 2.64
N HIS A 335 -6.08 3.40 3.57
CA HIS A 335 -6.33 4.63 4.32
C HIS A 335 -5.76 5.86 3.57
N PHE A 336 -6.27 6.13 2.38
CA PHE A 336 -5.72 7.11 1.44
C PHE A 336 -5.59 8.54 2.00
N THR A 337 -6.56 8.99 2.79
CA THR A 337 -6.49 10.31 3.45
C THR A 337 -5.31 10.38 4.42
N ALA A 338 -5.07 9.33 5.20
CA ALA A 338 -3.95 9.26 6.14
C ALA A 338 -2.59 9.23 5.41
N VAL A 339 -2.50 8.52 4.27
CA VAL A 339 -1.29 8.52 3.42
C VAL A 339 -0.99 9.93 2.94
N ARG A 340 -1.99 10.65 2.41
CA ARG A 340 -1.86 12.03 1.93
C ARG A 340 -1.33 12.95 3.02
N GLU A 341 -1.92 12.91 4.20
CA GLU A 341 -1.50 13.69 5.36
C GLU A 341 -0.08 13.35 5.79
N THR A 342 0.25 12.06 5.88
CA THR A 342 1.59 11.59 6.28
C THR A 342 2.66 12.10 5.32
N LEU A 343 2.44 12.00 4.00
CA LEU A 343 3.40 12.43 2.98
C LEU A 343 3.47 13.97 2.85
N ALA A 344 2.37 14.69 3.08
CA ALA A 344 2.37 16.16 3.07
C ALA A 344 3.26 16.79 4.14
N HIS A 345 3.56 16.06 5.22
CA HIS A 345 4.45 16.51 6.29
C HIS A 345 5.94 16.19 6.04
N VAL A 346 6.31 15.63 4.88
CA VAL A 346 7.72 15.42 4.52
C VAL A 346 8.37 16.77 4.22
N PRO A 347 9.50 17.10 4.89
CA PRO A 347 10.19 18.38 4.65
C PRO A 347 10.68 18.45 3.18
N PRO A 348 10.38 19.52 2.43
CA PRO A 348 10.73 19.60 1.01
C PRO A 348 12.23 19.65 0.73
N GLN A 349 13.05 20.01 1.74
CA GLN A 349 14.50 20.01 1.66
C GLN A 349 15.15 18.67 1.97
N ASP A 350 14.40 17.68 2.45
CA ASP A 350 14.94 16.35 2.73
C ASP A 350 15.33 15.64 1.42
N PRO A 351 16.46 14.92 1.38
CA PRO A 351 16.86 14.18 0.19
C PRO A 351 15.81 13.19 -0.34
N LEU A 352 14.94 12.67 0.52
CA LEU A 352 13.90 11.72 0.16
C LEU A 352 12.55 12.38 -0.21
N ALA A 353 12.46 13.71 -0.19
CA ALA A 353 11.22 14.43 -0.52
C ALA A 353 10.72 14.09 -1.93
N ILE A 354 11.62 13.88 -2.88
CA ILE A 354 11.29 13.46 -4.25
C ILE A 354 10.57 12.10 -4.29
N VAL A 355 10.98 11.17 -3.41
CA VAL A 355 10.35 9.84 -3.28
C VAL A 355 8.95 9.97 -2.70
N ALA A 356 8.79 10.80 -1.66
CA ALA A 356 7.50 11.07 -1.03
C ALA A 356 6.52 11.73 -2.02
N THR A 357 7.00 12.72 -2.79
CA THR A 357 6.18 13.42 -3.80
C THR A 357 5.74 12.47 -4.93
N LEU A 358 6.64 11.58 -5.39
CA LEU A 358 6.26 10.58 -6.40
C LEU A 358 5.20 9.61 -5.85
N ARG A 359 5.37 9.12 -4.61
CA ARG A 359 4.37 8.24 -3.98
C ARG A 359 3.02 8.93 -3.85
N LEU A 360 3.01 10.19 -3.42
CA LEU A 360 1.78 10.98 -3.34
C LEU A 360 1.10 11.11 -4.71
N ALA A 361 1.86 11.45 -5.75
CA ALA A 361 1.30 11.60 -7.09
C ALA A 361 0.75 10.27 -7.67
N VAL A 362 1.43 9.15 -7.41
CA VAL A 362 0.91 7.82 -7.79
C VAL A 362 -0.37 7.51 -7.02
N LEU A 363 -0.41 7.78 -5.72
CA LEU A 363 -1.60 7.60 -4.88
C LEU A 363 -2.79 8.41 -5.42
N GLU A 364 -2.60 9.70 -5.72
CA GLU A 364 -3.66 10.56 -6.28
C GLU A 364 -4.18 9.99 -7.61
N THR A 365 -3.27 9.50 -8.47
CA THR A 365 -3.64 8.87 -9.74
C THR A 365 -4.47 7.61 -9.52
N THR A 366 -4.08 6.73 -8.59
CA THR A 366 -4.79 5.46 -8.34
C THR A 366 -6.13 5.64 -7.64
N ASN A 367 -6.36 6.78 -7.00
CA ASN A 367 -7.61 7.12 -6.30
C ASN A 367 -8.49 8.11 -7.07
N ASP A 368 -8.41 8.12 -8.38
CA ASP A 368 -9.24 8.94 -9.27
C ASP A 368 -9.11 10.47 -9.06
N HIS A 369 -7.93 10.93 -8.62
CA HIS A 369 -7.56 12.35 -8.49
C HIS A 369 -6.37 12.74 -9.39
N PRO A 370 -6.38 12.40 -10.68
CA PRO A 370 -5.24 12.64 -11.59
C PRO A 370 -4.91 14.13 -11.75
N GLU A 371 -5.90 15.02 -11.58
CA GLU A 371 -5.69 16.48 -11.68
C GLU A 371 -4.75 16.99 -10.58
N GLU A 372 -4.72 16.35 -9.42
CA GLU A 372 -3.82 16.68 -8.30
C GLU A 372 -2.43 16.05 -8.50
N ALA A 373 -2.38 14.88 -9.15
CA ALA A 373 -1.13 14.20 -9.48
C ALA A 373 -0.30 14.90 -10.57
N ILE A 374 -0.95 15.39 -11.63
CA ILE A 374 -0.29 15.96 -12.81
C ILE A 374 0.68 17.10 -12.47
N PRO A 375 0.32 18.13 -11.68
CA PRO A 375 1.25 19.19 -11.33
C PRO A 375 2.45 18.68 -10.52
N LEU A 376 2.26 17.70 -9.63
CA LEU A 376 3.36 17.07 -8.88
C LEU A 376 4.31 16.34 -9.83
N LEU A 377 3.78 15.55 -10.75
CA LEU A 377 4.58 14.77 -11.71
C LEU A 377 5.31 15.67 -12.73
N ARG A 378 4.71 16.76 -13.17
CA ARG A 378 5.41 17.76 -14.01
C ARG A 378 6.56 18.41 -13.28
N HIS A 379 6.34 18.79 -12.03
CA HIS A 379 7.41 19.34 -11.19
C HIS A 379 8.55 18.33 -10.97
N LEU A 380 8.22 17.06 -10.72
CA LEU A 380 9.22 15.99 -10.59
C LEU A 380 9.99 15.76 -11.90
N SER A 381 9.32 15.81 -13.05
CA SER A 381 9.96 15.67 -14.38
C SER A 381 10.97 16.80 -14.65
N GLU A 382 10.69 18.02 -14.15
CA GLU A 382 11.60 19.17 -14.24
C GLU A 382 12.78 19.05 -13.27
N GLN A 383 12.52 18.62 -12.01
CA GLN A 383 13.55 18.48 -10.97
C GLN A 383 14.52 17.33 -11.24
N ALA A 384 14.02 16.21 -11.74
CA ALA A 384 14.78 14.99 -11.98
C ALA A 384 14.56 14.48 -13.41
N PRO A 385 15.05 15.21 -14.42
CA PRO A 385 14.88 14.80 -15.81
C PRO A 385 15.55 13.45 -16.09
N GLY A 386 14.98 12.70 -17.01
CA GLY A 386 15.53 11.43 -17.42
C GLY A 386 15.16 10.24 -16.53
N ARG A 387 14.08 10.34 -15.77
CA ARG A 387 13.58 9.27 -14.91
C ARG A 387 12.34 8.61 -15.51
N ILE A 388 12.50 7.37 -15.97
CA ILE A 388 11.45 6.58 -16.61
C ILE A 388 10.18 6.51 -15.76
N VAL A 389 10.34 6.27 -14.46
CA VAL A 389 9.21 6.11 -13.52
C VAL A 389 8.35 7.36 -13.41
N ILE A 390 8.95 8.55 -13.48
CA ILE A 390 8.23 9.83 -13.42
C ILE A 390 7.45 10.05 -14.73
N GLU A 391 8.10 9.84 -15.89
CA GLU A 391 7.45 10.02 -17.18
C GLU A 391 6.32 9.01 -17.40
N ARG A 392 6.50 7.76 -16.95
CA ARG A 392 5.43 6.74 -16.95
C ARG A 392 4.24 7.18 -16.10
N ALA A 393 4.50 7.59 -14.85
CA ALA A 393 3.43 8.03 -13.95
C ALA A 393 2.69 9.26 -14.50
N LEU A 394 3.42 10.23 -15.10
CA LEU A 394 2.83 11.39 -15.75
C LEU A 394 1.94 10.99 -16.95
N GLY A 395 2.41 10.05 -17.78
CA GLY A 395 1.62 9.50 -18.86
C GLY A 395 0.32 8.87 -18.39
N THR A 396 0.38 8.08 -17.31
CA THR A 396 -0.79 7.42 -16.72
C THR A 396 -1.80 8.44 -16.17
N ALA A 397 -1.36 9.44 -15.42
CA ALA A 397 -2.25 10.49 -14.90
C ALA A 397 -2.91 11.31 -16.02
N LEU A 398 -2.14 11.64 -17.08
CA LEU A 398 -2.67 12.34 -18.26
C LEU A 398 -3.67 11.49 -19.05
N SER A 399 -3.47 10.17 -19.13
CA SER A 399 -4.43 9.25 -19.76
C SER A 399 -5.77 9.24 -19.04
N GLN A 400 -5.78 9.25 -17.72
CA GLN A 400 -7.02 9.29 -16.91
C GLN A 400 -7.80 10.59 -17.14
N THR A 401 -7.11 11.72 -17.36
CA THR A 401 -7.77 12.98 -17.72
C THR A 401 -8.12 13.10 -19.22
N LYS A 402 -7.88 12.03 -19.99
CA LYS A 402 -8.07 12.00 -21.45
C LYS A 402 -7.21 13.02 -22.22
N ASP A 403 -6.14 13.52 -21.60
CA ASP A 403 -5.10 14.28 -22.33
C ASP A 403 -4.18 13.31 -23.08
N TRP A 404 -4.75 12.68 -24.13
CA TRP A 404 -4.06 11.66 -24.92
C TRP A 404 -2.77 12.18 -25.53
N LYS A 405 -2.76 13.44 -25.98
CA LYS A 405 -1.57 14.07 -26.54
C LYS A 405 -0.46 14.21 -25.51
N GLY A 406 -0.81 14.65 -24.31
CA GLY A 406 0.12 14.76 -23.20
C GLY A 406 0.66 13.40 -22.76
N ALA A 407 -0.24 12.40 -22.66
CA ALA A 407 0.09 11.02 -22.31
C ALA A 407 1.08 10.39 -23.30
N ILE A 408 0.78 10.46 -24.60
CA ILE A 408 1.66 9.98 -25.69
C ILE A 408 3.04 10.63 -25.60
N ALA A 409 3.10 11.94 -25.35
CA ALA A 409 4.38 12.63 -25.21
C ALA A 409 5.18 12.16 -24.00
N ALA A 410 4.53 11.94 -22.85
CA ALA A 410 5.17 11.44 -21.63
C ALA A 410 5.67 9.99 -21.83
N TYR A 411 4.84 9.09 -22.33
CA TYR A 411 5.26 7.73 -22.64
C TYR A 411 6.38 7.66 -23.67
N THR A 412 6.37 8.54 -24.67
CA THR A 412 7.47 8.62 -25.66
C THR A 412 8.79 8.95 -24.97
N ARG A 413 8.80 9.95 -24.06
CA ARG A 413 10.01 10.25 -23.29
C ARG A 413 10.45 9.06 -22.42
N ALA A 414 9.51 8.35 -21.80
CA ALA A 414 9.82 7.15 -21.01
C ALA A 414 10.45 6.05 -21.87
N ILE A 415 9.92 5.80 -23.08
CA ILE A 415 10.44 4.81 -24.05
C ILE A 415 11.84 5.20 -24.54
N ASP A 416 12.06 6.47 -24.89
CA ASP A 416 13.36 6.97 -25.33
C ASP A 416 14.42 6.80 -24.24
N LEU A 417 14.05 7.07 -22.99
CA LEU A 417 14.92 6.86 -21.82
C LEU A 417 15.24 5.37 -21.59
N ALA A 418 14.24 4.50 -21.69
CA ALA A 418 14.42 3.06 -21.54
C ALA A 418 15.36 2.50 -22.62
N ASN A 419 15.19 2.95 -23.86
CA ASN A 419 16.05 2.56 -24.98
C ASN A 419 17.49 3.06 -24.80
N ALA A 420 17.67 4.32 -24.35
CA ALA A 420 18.99 4.89 -24.08
C ALA A 420 19.74 4.12 -22.96
N GLN A 421 19.00 3.62 -21.98
CA GLN A 421 19.52 2.80 -20.88
C GLN A 421 19.67 1.32 -21.25
N LYS A 422 19.31 0.92 -22.48
CA LYS A 422 19.28 -0.47 -22.95
C LYS A 422 18.41 -1.39 -22.08
N MET A 423 17.34 -0.85 -21.55
CA MET A 423 16.34 -1.54 -20.74
C MET A 423 14.96 -1.36 -21.40
N PRO A 424 14.72 -1.94 -22.60
CA PRO A 424 13.45 -1.80 -23.27
C PRO A 424 12.35 -2.42 -22.40
N ASP A 425 11.25 -1.69 -22.28
CA ASP A 425 10.08 -2.10 -21.49
C ASP A 425 8.86 -2.12 -22.41
N TRP A 426 8.34 -3.30 -22.69
CA TRP A 426 7.18 -3.50 -23.52
C TRP A 426 5.90 -2.85 -22.94
N THR A 427 5.83 -2.71 -21.61
CA THR A 427 4.67 -2.09 -20.97
C THR A 427 4.53 -0.62 -21.32
N LEU A 428 5.63 0.09 -21.53
CA LEU A 428 5.61 1.48 -21.98
C LEU A 428 5.08 1.61 -23.41
N LEU A 429 5.46 0.69 -24.30
CA LEU A 429 4.93 0.63 -25.66
C LEU A 429 3.43 0.35 -25.65
N PHE A 430 2.98 -0.58 -24.80
CA PHE A 430 1.57 -0.89 -24.65
C PHE A 430 0.76 0.30 -24.11
N LEU A 431 1.22 0.97 -23.07
CA LEU A 431 0.57 2.15 -22.51
C LEU A 431 0.45 3.29 -23.55
N ARG A 432 1.50 3.49 -24.34
CA ARG A 432 1.44 4.47 -25.43
C ARG A 432 0.51 4.02 -26.55
N GLY A 433 0.51 2.74 -26.89
CA GLY A 433 -0.41 2.14 -27.86
C GLY A 433 -1.87 2.33 -27.46
N MET A 434 -2.22 2.11 -26.18
CA MET A 434 -3.55 2.40 -25.64
C MET A 434 -3.90 3.89 -25.78
N ALA A 435 -2.99 4.79 -25.44
CA ALA A 435 -3.21 6.23 -25.59
C ALA A 435 -3.38 6.65 -27.06
N TYR A 436 -2.69 6.03 -28.02
CA TYR A 436 -2.91 6.23 -29.45
C TYR A 436 -4.28 5.72 -29.90
N HIS A 437 -4.70 4.54 -29.43
CA HIS A 437 -6.02 3.99 -29.74
C HIS A 437 -7.13 4.92 -29.28
N GLU A 438 -7.09 5.36 -28.04
CA GLU A 438 -8.04 6.31 -27.46
C GLU A 438 -8.03 7.69 -28.16
N ALA A 439 -6.88 8.09 -28.70
CA ALA A 439 -6.74 9.29 -29.54
C ALA A 439 -7.25 9.11 -30.97
N GLY A 440 -7.68 7.90 -31.35
CA GLY A 440 -8.15 7.55 -32.68
C GLY A 440 -7.04 7.25 -33.71
N ASP A 441 -5.77 7.11 -33.27
CA ASP A 441 -4.64 6.74 -34.13
C ASP A 441 -4.33 5.25 -34.04
N TRP A 442 -5.22 4.43 -34.58
CA TRP A 442 -5.06 2.98 -34.62
C TRP A 442 -3.76 2.52 -35.30
N ALA A 443 -3.31 3.24 -36.33
CA ALA A 443 -2.09 2.85 -37.03
C ALA A 443 -0.87 2.90 -36.11
N ALA A 444 -0.75 3.94 -35.27
CA ALA A 444 0.30 4.07 -34.27
C ALA A 444 0.12 3.06 -33.13
N ALA A 445 -1.11 2.87 -32.66
CA ALA A 445 -1.45 1.89 -31.61
C ALA A 445 -1.01 0.47 -32.02
N LYS A 446 -1.38 0.05 -33.24
CA LYS A 446 -1.00 -1.25 -33.78
C LYS A 446 0.51 -1.40 -33.96
N ALA A 447 1.22 -0.35 -34.33
CA ALA A 447 2.67 -0.38 -34.48
C ALA A 447 3.36 -0.58 -33.12
N ASP A 448 2.92 0.14 -32.09
CA ASP A 448 3.45 0.01 -30.73
C ASP A 448 3.15 -1.35 -30.13
N THR A 449 1.93 -1.86 -30.31
CA THR A 449 1.55 -3.20 -29.80
C THR A 449 2.34 -4.32 -30.47
N ARG A 450 2.58 -4.22 -31.80
CA ARG A 450 3.46 -5.17 -32.50
C ARG A 450 4.91 -5.09 -32.02
N ALA A 451 5.40 -3.89 -31.73
CA ALA A 451 6.72 -3.72 -31.14
C ALA A 451 6.79 -4.31 -29.74
N ALA A 452 5.75 -4.15 -28.92
CA ALA A 452 5.64 -4.78 -27.60
C ALA A 452 5.64 -6.32 -27.70
N LEU A 453 4.88 -6.89 -28.64
CA LEU A 453 4.84 -8.35 -28.90
C LEU A 453 6.19 -8.91 -29.37
N ALA A 454 7.09 -8.10 -29.92
CA ALA A 454 8.44 -8.54 -30.23
C ALA A 454 9.28 -8.85 -28.97
N TYR A 455 8.96 -8.20 -27.83
CA TYR A 455 9.58 -8.44 -26.53
C TYR A 455 8.81 -9.48 -25.71
N ALA A 456 7.49 -9.47 -25.79
CA ALA A 456 6.60 -10.37 -25.04
C ALA A 456 5.62 -11.09 -25.99
N PRO A 457 6.07 -12.09 -26.77
CA PRO A 457 5.27 -12.70 -27.84
C PRO A 457 4.09 -13.56 -27.33
N ASP A 458 4.13 -13.94 -26.07
CA ASP A 458 3.11 -14.78 -25.42
C ASP A 458 2.34 -14.03 -24.32
N GLU A 459 2.32 -12.68 -24.41
CA GLU A 459 1.54 -11.85 -23.48
C GLU A 459 0.07 -11.79 -23.93
N PRO A 460 -0.88 -12.39 -23.16
CA PRO A 460 -2.28 -12.45 -23.57
C PRO A 460 -2.92 -11.09 -23.77
N LEU A 461 -2.57 -10.11 -22.91
CA LEU A 461 -3.09 -8.74 -22.97
C LEU A 461 -2.75 -8.05 -24.29
N LEU A 462 -1.50 -8.20 -24.76
CA LEU A 462 -1.06 -7.61 -26.03
C LEU A 462 -1.73 -8.28 -27.23
N LEU A 463 -1.85 -9.62 -27.20
CA LEU A 463 -2.49 -10.39 -28.26
C LEU A 463 -3.98 -10.03 -28.34
N ASN A 464 -4.65 -9.88 -27.20
CA ASN A 464 -6.05 -9.48 -27.14
C ASN A 464 -6.25 -8.07 -27.66
N PHE A 465 -5.49 -7.10 -27.16
CA PHE A 465 -5.59 -5.70 -27.59
C PHE A 465 -5.38 -5.54 -29.10
N LEU A 466 -4.37 -6.21 -29.68
CA LEU A 466 -4.12 -6.17 -31.11
C LEU A 466 -5.23 -6.84 -31.90
N GLY A 467 -5.65 -8.05 -31.46
CA GLY A 467 -6.68 -8.83 -32.15
C GLY A 467 -8.04 -8.13 -32.13
N TYR A 468 -8.44 -7.64 -30.94
CA TYR A 468 -9.73 -6.94 -30.77
C TYR A 468 -9.76 -5.62 -31.54
N GLY A 469 -8.72 -4.80 -31.46
CA GLY A 469 -8.64 -3.55 -32.24
C GLY A 469 -8.65 -3.78 -33.76
N MET A 470 -8.11 -4.91 -34.25
CA MET A 470 -8.26 -5.30 -35.66
C MET A 470 -9.72 -5.64 -36.01
N VAL A 471 -10.49 -6.23 -35.09
CA VAL A 471 -11.92 -6.50 -35.28
C VAL A 471 -12.71 -5.20 -35.37
N GLU A 472 -12.49 -4.27 -34.42
CA GLU A 472 -13.14 -2.95 -34.44
C GLU A 472 -12.90 -2.17 -35.70
N GLN A 473 -11.69 -2.26 -36.25
CA GLN A 473 -11.30 -1.57 -37.49
C GLN A 473 -11.65 -2.37 -38.75
N HIS A 474 -12.35 -3.52 -38.62
CA HIS A 474 -12.66 -4.42 -39.73
C HIS A 474 -11.44 -4.78 -40.61
N GLU A 475 -10.27 -4.90 -39.96
CA GLU A 475 -9.04 -5.34 -40.64
C GLU A 475 -9.01 -6.88 -40.71
N ASP A 476 -7.93 -7.49 -41.18
CA ASP A 476 -7.75 -8.92 -41.38
C ASP A 476 -8.31 -9.78 -40.20
N LEU A 477 -9.61 -10.11 -40.25
CA LEU A 477 -10.31 -10.90 -39.25
C LEU A 477 -9.72 -12.31 -39.07
N ALA A 478 -8.98 -12.83 -40.07
CA ALA A 478 -8.34 -14.13 -39.96
C ALA A 478 -7.06 -14.04 -39.10
N GLU A 479 -6.27 -12.97 -39.25
CA GLU A 479 -5.15 -12.68 -38.36
C GLU A 479 -5.66 -12.36 -36.96
N ALA A 480 -6.69 -11.53 -36.82
CA ALA A 480 -7.32 -11.20 -35.55
C ALA A 480 -7.74 -12.47 -34.78
N GLU A 481 -8.48 -13.40 -35.43
CA GLU A 481 -8.86 -14.65 -34.77
C GLU A 481 -7.67 -15.50 -34.35
N LYS A 482 -6.59 -15.52 -35.12
CA LYS A 482 -5.37 -16.25 -34.76
C LYS A 482 -4.73 -15.68 -33.50
N LEU A 483 -4.67 -14.34 -33.39
CA LEU A 483 -4.13 -13.65 -32.19
C LEU A 483 -5.00 -13.92 -30.97
N LEU A 484 -6.33 -13.74 -31.11
CA LEU A 484 -7.30 -13.92 -30.03
C LEU A 484 -7.39 -15.37 -29.56
N ARG A 485 -7.27 -16.33 -30.47
CA ARG A 485 -7.19 -17.75 -30.11
C ARG A 485 -5.94 -18.04 -29.28
N LYS A 486 -4.78 -17.49 -29.70
CA LYS A 486 -3.54 -17.64 -28.94
C LYS A 486 -3.66 -17.01 -27.56
N ALA A 487 -4.26 -15.80 -27.45
CA ALA A 487 -4.52 -15.16 -26.16
C ALA A 487 -5.38 -16.06 -25.27
N HIS A 488 -6.46 -16.61 -25.81
CA HIS A 488 -7.37 -17.51 -25.06
C HIS A 488 -6.73 -18.84 -24.67
N GLU A 489 -5.83 -19.40 -25.47
CA GLU A 489 -5.05 -20.59 -25.11
C GLU A 489 -4.09 -20.34 -23.94
N LEU A 490 -3.57 -19.09 -23.82
CA LEU A 490 -2.68 -18.67 -22.75
C LEU A 490 -3.43 -18.31 -21.46
N ASP A 491 -4.63 -17.71 -21.61
CA ASP A 491 -5.51 -17.42 -20.47
C ASP A 491 -6.98 -17.75 -20.81
N VAL A 492 -7.39 -18.96 -20.45
CA VAL A 492 -8.74 -19.49 -20.71
C VAL A 492 -9.81 -18.97 -19.73
N HIS A 493 -9.38 -18.29 -18.68
CA HIS A 493 -10.25 -17.80 -17.62
C HIS A 493 -10.57 -16.31 -17.73
N ASP A 494 -9.84 -15.58 -18.58
CA ASP A 494 -10.10 -14.17 -18.84
C ASP A 494 -11.37 -14.01 -19.69
N ALA A 495 -12.37 -13.30 -19.13
CA ALA A 495 -13.66 -13.09 -19.78
C ALA A 495 -13.56 -12.16 -20.99
N ALA A 496 -12.74 -11.11 -20.92
CA ALA A 496 -12.56 -10.16 -22.03
C ALA A 496 -11.88 -10.82 -23.24
N ILE A 497 -10.90 -11.69 -23.00
CA ILE A 497 -10.27 -12.49 -24.06
C ILE A 497 -11.26 -13.50 -24.65
N THR A 498 -12.10 -14.10 -23.81
CA THR A 498 -13.12 -15.06 -24.24
C THR A 498 -14.19 -14.36 -25.09
N ASP A 499 -14.63 -13.16 -24.71
CA ASP A 499 -15.54 -12.31 -25.46
C ASP A 499 -14.94 -11.92 -26.82
N SER A 500 -13.74 -11.38 -26.83
CA SER A 500 -13.03 -10.97 -28.06
C SER A 500 -12.91 -12.12 -29.07
N LEU A 501 -12.58 -13.33 -28.58
CA LEU A 501 -12.54 -14.52 -29.45
C LEU A 501 -13.93 -14.92 -29.96
N GLY A 502 -14.95 -14.83 -29.11
CA GLY A 502 -16.34 -15.07 -29.49
C GLY A 502 -16.81 -14.07 -30.54
N TRP A 503 -16.51 -12.80 -30.32
CA TRP A 503 -16.90 -11.70 -31.19
C TRP A 503 -16.26 -11.78 -32.58
N VAL A 504 -14.95 -12.02 -32.67
CA VAL A 504 -14.29 -12.16 -33.99
C VAL A 504 -14.86 -13.32 -34.80
N ARG A 505 -15.29 -14.42 -34.18
CA ARG A 505 -15.95 -15.53 -34.87
C ARG A 505 -17.31 -15.12 -35.40
N VAL A 506 -18.09 -14.39 -34.60
CA VAL A 506 -19.39 -13.83 -35.03
C VAL A 506 -19.18 -12.88 -36.21
N GLU A 507 -18.18 -12.01 -36.18
CA GLU A 507 -17.85 -11.11 -37.29
C GLU A 507 -17.41 -11.84 -38.55
N ARG A 508 -16.78 -13.01 -38.43
CA ARG A 508 -16.44 -13.89 -39.54
C ARG A 508 -17.59 -14.78 -40.01
N GLY A 509 -18.77 -14.70 -39.37
CA GLY A 509 -19.96 -15.51 -39.67
C GLY A 509 -20.02 -16.90 -39.05
N ASP A 510 -19.05 -17.25 -38.19
CA ASP A 510 -19.07 -18.49 -37.39
C ASP A 510 -19.90 -18.30 -36.12
N LEU A 511 -21.22 -18.16 -36.28
CA LEU A 511 -22.13 -17.99 -35.15
C LEU A 511 -22.13 -19.21 -34.20
N ALA A 512 -21.98 -20.43 -34.76
CA ALA A 512 -21.98 -21.65 -33.96
C ALA A 512 -20.74 -21.77 -33.06
N GLY A 513 -19.59 -21.26 -33.52
CA GLY A 513 -18.35 -21.23 -32.74
C GLY A 513 -18.23 -20.01 -31.83
N GLY A 514 -18.89 -18.89 -32.17
CA GLY A 514 -18.78 -17.62 -31.41
C GLY A 514 -19.75 -17.55 -30.23
N ILE A 515 -21.03 -17.88 -30.41
CA ILE A 515 -22.06 -17.71 -29.38
C ILE A 515 -21.74 -18.45 -28.07
N PRO A 516 -21.27 -19.69 -28.05
CA PRO A 516 -20.90 -20.33 -26.77
C PRO A 516 -19.80 -19.64 -25.99
N LEU A 517 -18.88 -18.96 -26.69
CA LEU A 517 -17.83 -18.15 -26.04
C LEU A 517 -18.40 -16.86 -25.46
N LEU A 518 -19.28 -16.17 -26.19
CA LEU A 518 -19.95 -14.96 -25.72
C LEU A 518 -20.88 -15.26 -24.52
N GLU A 519 -21.62 -16.39 -24.57
CA GLU A 519 -22.45 -16.87 -23.45
C GLU A 519 -21.57 -17.11 -22.20
N LYS A 520 -20.41 -17.77 -22.38
CA LYS A 520 -19.44 -17.99 -21.29
C LYS A 520 -18.88 -16.68 -20.73
N ALA A 521 -18.52 -15.74 -21.61
CA ALA A 521 -18.02 -14.43 -21.17
C ALA A 521 -19.08 -13.66 -20.37
N ALA A 522 -20.34 -13.63 -20.85
CA ALA A 522 -21.45 -12.99 -20.15
C ALA A 522 -21.81 -13.66 -18.81
N GLU A 523 -21.59 -14.97 -18.67
CA GLU A 523 -21.72 -15.67 -17.38
C GLU A 523 -20.63 -15.25 -16.38
N GLN A 524 -19.41 -14.96 -16.87
CA GLN A 524 -18.27 -14.56 -16.04
C GLN A 524 -18.30 -13.08 -15.65
N THR A 525 -18.76 -12.21 -16.55
CA THR A 525 -18.84 -10.75 -16.36
C THR A 525 -20.23 -10.24 -16.74
N PRO A 526 -21.30 -10.61 -16.02
CA PRO A 526 -22.67 -10.22 -16.34
C PRO A 526 -22.92 -8.69 -16.22
N GLU A 527 -22.04 -7.99 -15.51
CA GLU A 527 -22.05 -6.53 -15.33
C GLU A 527 -21.34 -5.75 -16.45
N ASP A 528 -20.73 -6.41 -17.42
CA ASP A 528 -20.04 -5.75 -18.52
C ASP A 528 -21.01 -5.40 -19.66
N PRO A 529 -21.23 -4.11 -20.01
CA PRO A 529 -22.15 -3.71 -21.06
C PRO A 529 -21.72 -4.12 -22.45
N GLU A 530 -20.42 -4.17 -22.75
CA GLU A 530 -19.89 -4.52 -24.07
C GLU A 530 -20.08 -6.03 -24.35
N VAL A 531 -19.77 -6.87 -23.38
CA VAL A 531 -19.98 -8.33 -23.46
C VAL A 531 -21.47 -8.66 -23.71
N ASN A 532 -22.38 -8.00 -22.98
CA ASN A 532 -23.82 -8.18 -23.19
C ASN A 532 -24.27 -7.65 -24.56
N TYR A 533 -23.67 -6.57 -25.06
CA TYR A 533 -23.94 -6.06 -26.41
C TYR A 533 -23.51 -7.04 -27.49
N HIS A 534 -22.30 -7.61 -27.41
CA HIS A 534 -21.79 -8.58 -28.36
C HIS A 534 -22.66 -9.85 -28.38
N LEU A 535 -23.08 -10.34 -27.22
CA LEU A 535 -23.97 -11.50 -27.13
C LEU A 535 -25.33 -11.18 -27.77
N GLY A 536 -25.88 -10.00 -27.53
CA GLY A 536 -27.13 -9.55 -28.15
C GLY A 536 -27.02 -9.48 -29.69
N GLU A 537 -25.96 -8.93 -30.24
CA GLU A 537 -25.70 -8.91 -31.69
C GLU A 537 -25.55 -10.32 -32.28
N ALA A 538 -24.88 -11.22 -31.57
CA ALA A 538 -24.73 -12.61 -31.97
C ALA A 538 -26.09 -13.35 -32.03
N TYR A 539 -26.93 -13.17 -31.01
CA TYR A 539 -28.30 -13.72 -30.99
C TYR A 539 -29.15 -13.12 -32.11
N TRP A 540 -29.06 -11.82 -32.37
CA TRP A 540 -29.79 -11.18 -33.45
C TRP A 540 -29.43 -11.80 -34.81
N ARG A 541 -28.14 -11.96 -35.07
CA ARG A 541 -27.65 -12.59 -36.34
C ARG A 541 -28.05 -14.04 -36.47
N MET A 542 -28.20 -14.77 -35.34
CA MET A 542 -28.69 -16.13 -35.32
C MET A 542 -30.22 -16.24 -35.47
N GLY A 543 -30.95 -15.13 -35.37
CA GLY A 543 -32.41 -15.08 -35.43
C GLY A 543 -33.13 -15.25 -34.08
N ARG A 544 -32.38 -15.31 -32.96
CA ARG A 544 -32.86 -15.34 -31.57
C ARG A 544 -33.22 -13.91 -31.12
N LYS A 545 -34.22 -13.32 -31.79
CA LYS A 545 -34.49 -11.86 -31.69
C LYS A 545 -34.96 -11.39 -30.33
N ALA A 546 -35.72 -12.19 -29.59
CA ALA A 546 -36.20 -11.86 -28.26
C ALA A 546 -35.02 -11.78 -27.29
N GLU A 547 -34.16 -12.79 -27.31
CA GLU A 547 -32.97 -12.87 -26.46
C GLU A 547 -31.95 -11.75 -26.78
N ALA A 548 -31.83 -11.37 -28.07
CA ALA A 548 -31.01 -10.22 -28.46
C ALA A 548 -31.49 -8.93 -27.83
N VAL A 549 -32.80 -8.67 -27.86
CA VAL A 549 -33.39 -7.47 -27.26
C VAL A 549 -33.21 -7.48 -25.73
N ASP A 550 -33.34 -8.64 -25.10
CA ASP A 550 -33.13 -8.78 -23.66
C ASP A 550 -31.67 -8.43 -23.28
N GLN A 551 -30.69 -8.97 -24.01
CA GLN A 551 -29.26 -8.67 -23.78
C GLN A 551 -28.91 -7.20 -24.01
N TRP A 552 -29.43 -6.55 -25.06
CA TRP A 552 -29.21 -5.13 -25.29
C TRP A 552 -29.85 -4.24 -24.22
N ASN A 553 -30.99 -4.63 -23.66
CA ASN A 553 -31.60 -3.92 -22.53
C ASN A 553 -30.76 -4.11 -21.24
N VAL A 554 -30.21 -5.30 -21.01
CA VAL A 554 -29.25 -5.53 -19.92
C VAL A 554 -28.03 -4.60 -20.11
N ALA A 555 -27.39 -4.62 -21.28
CA ALA A 555 -26.26 -3.78 -21.61
C ALA A 555 -26.56 -2.28 -21.38
N LEU A 556 -27.73 -1.80 -21.79
CA LEU A 556 -28.13 -0.41 -21.60
C LEU A 556 -28.33 -0.06 -20.11
N GLY A 557 -28.83 -1.00 -19.31
CA GLY A 557 -29.03 -0.84 -17.86
C GLY A 557 -27.72 -0.82 -17.05
N LEU A 558 -26.61 -1.25 -17.61
CA LEU A 558 -25.29 -1.31 -16.99
C LEU A 558 -24.47 0.00 -17.12
N HIS A 559 -25.08 1.08 -17.54
CA HIS A 559 -24.43 2.40 -17.71
C HIS A 559 -23.22 2.37 -18.67
N PRO A 560 -23.40 1.93 -19.92
CA PRO A 560 -22.34 1.85 -20.91
C PRO A 560 -21.69 3.21 -21.18
N SER A 561 -20.52 3.19 -21.83
CA SER A 561 -19.91 4.42 -22.36
C SER A 561 -20.85 5.12 -23.35
N ALA A 562 -20.68 6.41 -23.58
CA ALA A 562 -21.54 7.15 -24.53
C ALA A 562 -21.47 6.56 -25.95
N ALA A 563 -20.34 5.97 -26.35
CA ALA A 563 -20.16 5.32 -27.63
C ALA A 563 -20.95 3.99 -27.68
N ASP A 564 -20.83 3.15 -26.66
CA ASP A 564 -21.53 1.86 -26.56
C ASP A 564 -23.04 2.08 -26.41
N GLU A 565 -23.46 3.07 -25.62
CA GLU A 565 -24.87 3.45 -25.52
C GLU A 565 -25.45 3.79 -26.88
N ALA A 566 -24.72 4.52 -27.71
CA ALA A 566 -25.18 4.85 -29.06
C ALA A 566 -25.34 3.59 -29.94
N LEU A 567 -24.40 2.62 -29.84
CA LEU A 567 -24.46 1.34 -30.56
C LEU A 567 -25.65 0.49 -30.08
N ILE A 568 -25.84 0.34 -28.79
CA ILE A 568 -26.92 -0.42 -28.19
C ILE A 568 -28.29 0.18 -28.57
N ARG A 569 -28.43 1.50 -28.49
CA ARG A 569 -29.69 2.19 -28.88
C ARG A 569 -29.97 2.04 -30.37
N ALA A 570 -28.96 2.07 -31.23
CA ALA A 570 -29.12 1.82 -32.66
C ALA A 570 -29.57 0.38 -32.94
N ALA A 571 -29.05 -0.61 -32.22
CA ALA A 571 -29.48 -2.00 -32.32
C ALA A 571 -30.95 -2.19 -31.89
N LEU A 572 -31.35 -1.63 -30.77
CA LEU A 572 -32.76 -1.66 -30.30
C LEU A 572 -33.71 -0.95 -31.27
N GLN A 573 -33.32 0.20 -31.83
CA GLN A 573 -34.11 0.90 -32.85
C GLN A 573 -34.29 0.05 -34.11
N LYS A 574 -33.25 -0.60 -34.59
CA LYS A 574 -33.27 -1.53 -35.73
C LYS A 574 -34.20 -2.74 -35.46
N ALA A 575 -34.31 -3.16 -34.22
CA ALA A 575 -35.24 -4.20 -33.79
C ALA A 575 -36.70 -3.70 -33.66
N GLY A 576 -36.97 -2.41 -33.78
CA GLY A 576 -38.29 -1.81 -33.64
C GLY A 576 -38.76 -1.70 -32.17
N VAL A 577 -37.84 -1.79 -31.23
CA VAL A 577 -38.10 -1.68 -29.79
C VAL A 577 -37.71 -0.27 -29.32
N PRO A 578 -38.62 0.48 -28.67
CA PRO A 578 -38.25 1.76 -28.05
C PRO A 578 -37.23 1.47 -26.94
N ALA A 579 -36.06 2.11 -27.01
CA ALA A 579 -35.12 2.04 -25.89
C ALA A 579 -35.75 2.65 -24.62
N ALA A 580 -35.71 1.94 -23.49
CA ALA A 580 -36.19 2.47 -22.22
C ALA A 580 -35.47 3.79 -21.88
N PRO A 581 -36.16 4.78 -21.28
CA PRO A 581 -35.51 6.02 -20.83
C PRO A 581 -34.45 5.66 -19.78
N ALA A 582 -33.31 6.32 -19.82
CA ALA A 582 -32.25 6.18 -18.82
C ALA A 582 -32.82 6.55 -17.44
N GLY A 583 -32.96 5.59 -16.54
CA GLY A 583 -33.37 5.84 -15.14
C GLY A 583 -34.51 5.02 -14.56
N GLU A 584 -35.25 4.20 -15.32
CA GLU A 584 -36.25 3.28 -14.73
C GLU A 584 -35.65 1.89 -14.54
N GLN A 585 -35.27 1.56 -13.31
CA GLN A 585 -34.87 0.22 -12.90
C GLN A 585 -36.06 -0.73 -13.04
N SER A 586 -36.06 -1.60 -14.03
CA SER A 586 -36.94 -2.77 -14.06
C SER A 586 -36.42 -3.78 -13.04
N ALA A 587 -37.10 -3.87 -11.90
CA ALA A 587 -36.95 -4.99 -10.97
C ALA A 587 -37.60 -6.24 -11.58
N ALA A 588 -36.96 -6.84 -12.57
CA ALA A 588 -37.28 -8.18 -13.03
C ALA A 588 -36.22 -9.14 -12.43
N ALA A 589 -36.58 -9.76 -11.31
CA ALA A 589 -35.83 -10.88 -10.77
C ALA A 589 -35.76 -12.01 -11.79
N PRO A 590 -34.62 -12.72 -11.92
CA PRO A 590 -34.53 -13.90 -12.77
C PRO A 590 -35.53 -14.97 -12.29
N ALA A 591 -36.35 -15.48 -13.19
CA ALA A 591 -37.26 -16.55 -12.91
C ALA A 591 -36.49 -17.80 -12.46
N SER A 592 -36.59 -18.11 -11.19
CA SER A 592 -36.06 -19.33 -10.60
C SER A 592 -36.61 -20.55 -11.35
N ALA A 593 -35.75 -21.31 -12.03
CA ALA A 593 -36.04 -22.60 -12.55
C ALA A 593 -36.52 -23.51 -11.39
N GLN A 594 -37.78 -23.92 -11.43
CA GLN A 594 -38.33 -24.92 -10.51
C GLN A 594 -37.69 -26.28 -10.82
N PRO A 595 -37.23 -27.05 -9.82
CA PRO A 595 -36.77 -28.40 -10.06
C PRO A 595 -37.97 -29.29 -10.42
N VAL A 596 -37.82 -30.01 -11.51
CA VAL A 596 -38.74 -31.06 -11.95
C VAL A 596 -38.75 -32.16 -10.88
N GLN A 597 -39.91 -32.38 -10.23
CA GLN A 597 -40.13 -33.53 -9.33
C GLN A 597 -40.22 -34.82 -10.16
N GLU A 598 -39.22 -35.67 -10.05
CA GLU A 598 -39.34 -37.07 -10.44
C GLU A 598 -40.33 -37.78 -9.51
N GLN A 599 -41.47 -38.17 -10.06
CA GLN A 599 -42.41 -39.10 -9.40
C GLN A 599 -41.82 -40.49 -9.39
N GLY A 600 -41.34 -40.94 -8.24
CA GLY A 600 -40.99 -42.31 -7.97
C GLY A 600 -42.25 -43.20 -7.99
N LYS A 601 -42.31 -44.19 -8.88
CA LYS A 601 -43.24 -45.31 -8.79
C LYS A 601 -42.65 -46.39 -7.87
N HIS A 602 -43.29 -46.56 -6.72
CA HIS A 602 -43.24 -47.79 -5.95
C HIS A 602 -44.23 -48.82 -6.54
N THR A 603 -43.79 -50.03 -6.72
CA THR A 603 -44.58 -51.28 -6.45
C THR A 603 -43.82 -52.54 -6.91
N PRO A 604 -44.02 -53.71 -6.32
CA PRO A 604 -44.32 -54.08 -4.93
C PRO A 604 -43.12 -54.72 -4.25
#